data_e64430b4bdae9dd0d93d0b45e4e34864
#
_entry.id   e64430b4bdae9dd0d93d0b45e4e34864
#
_cell.length_a   1.000
_cell.length_b   1.000
_cell.length_c   1.000
_cell.angle_alpha   90.00
_cell.angle_beta   90.00
_cell.angle_gamma   90.00
#
_symmetry.space_group_name_H-M   'P 1'
#
loop_
_entity.id
_entity.type
_entity.pdbx_description
1 polymer ?
#
loop_
_entity_poly.entity_id
_entity_poly.type
_entity_poly.pdbx_seq_one_letter_code
_entity_poly.pdbx_strand_id
1 'polypeptide(L)'
;MKDSRKDSKGRVLKDSESQRKDGSYEYKGADGRRHSVYAGTLKELREKRKQAEKNVEDGILFVNQNILLNDVFDIYFSGKTELKESTRSNYKYMYDKFVRMKFGMRKISLIKYSDIREFYNYLINDLSFKPNSLEIIHSLLHPTFTLAVRDGYIRCNPSDGLKGDIKKSHCWEKPQRHALTEAEQAAFVQFVSTSPIYSHWMPLFTFLLGTGCRIGETIGLRWNDCDFENNEIFINHNVIYRFRDYDGWRFRLTTPKTNAGNRVVPMLSEVRE
;
A
#
# COMPACT_ATOMS: atom_id res chain seq x y z
N MET A 1 -44.25 33.31 -25.23
CA MET A 1 -43.61 33.40 -23.91
C MET A 1 -43.73 32.03 -23.27
N LYS A 2 -42.60 31.33 -22.99
CA LYS A 2 -42.66 30.08 -22.26
C LYS A 2 -43.04 30.38 -20.80
N ASP A 3 -44.16 29.86 -20.36
CA ASP A 3 -44.61 29.97 -18.99
C ASP A 3 -43.50 29.47 -18.04
N SER A 4 -43.00 30.33 -17.17
CA SER A 4 -41.93 29.96 -16.23
C SER A 4 -42.50 29.04 -15.18
N ARG A 5 -41.98 27.80 -15.08
CA ARG A 5 -42.37 26.84 -14.03
C ARG A 5 -42.06 27.40 -12.65
N LYS A 6 -43.04 27.38 -11.76
CA LYS A 6 -42.94 27.87 -10.37
C LYS A 6 -43.08 26.72 -9.38
N ASP A 7 -42.41 26.81 -8.25
CA ASP A 7 -42.59 25.90 -7.12
C ASP A 7 -43.86 26.24 -6.31
N SER A 8 -44.16 25.43 -5.30
CA SER A 8 -45.30 25.63 -4.39
C SER A 8 -45.28 26.96 -3.62
N LYS A 9 -44.14 27.66 -3.58
CA LYS A 9 -43.94 28.96 -2.96
C LYS A 9 -43.85 30.10 -3.96
N GLY A 10 -44.23 29.86 -5.24
CA GLY A 10 -44.24 30.88 -6.30
C GLY A 10 -42.88 31.25 -6.89
N ARG A 11 -41.79 30.56 -6.49
CA ARG A 11 -40.42 30.84 -6.98
C ARG A 11 -40.19 30.16 -8.36
N VAL A 12 -39.54 30.89 -9.26
CA VAL A 12 -39.23 30.40 -10.60
C VAL A 12 -38.19 29.29 -10.56
N LEU A 13 -38.50 28.15 -11.13
CA LEU A 13 -37.59 27.02 -11.37
C LEU A 13 -36.85 27.23 -12.69
N LYS A 14 -35.54 27.02 -12.68
CA LYS A 14 -34.70 27.05 -13.87
C LYS A 14 -34.86 25.75 -14.67
N ASP A 15 -34.27 25.73 -15.90
CA ASP A 15 -34.27 24.53 -16.71
C ASP A 15 -33.65 23.35 -15.94
N SER A 16 -34.30 22.19 -16.08
CA SER A 16 -33.95 20.94 -15.39
C SER A 16 -34.14 20.93 -13.86
N GLU A 17 -34.67 22.01 -13.25
CA GLU A 17 -35.09 22.04 -11.85
C GLU A 17 -36.57 21.59 -11.75
N SER A 18 -36.90 20.79 -10.74
CA SER A 18 -38.29 20.40 -10.42
C SER A 18 -38.48 20.28 -8.90
N GLN A 19 -39.73 20.50 -8.46
CA GLN A 19 -40.12 20.21 -7.09
C GLN A 19 -40.85 18.87 -7.05
N ARG A 20 -40.46 18.00 -6.14
CA ARG A 20 -41.07 16.68 -5.93
C ARG A 20 -42.29 16.80 -5.04
N LYS A 21 -43.12 15.74 -5.02
CA LYS A 21 -44.34 15.68 -4.21
C LYS A 21 -44.10 15.76 -2.68
N ASP A 22 -42.89 15.36 -2.24
CA ASP A 22 -42.45 15.44 -0.86
C ASP A 22 -41.92 16.84 -0.44
N GLY A 23 -42.00 17.83 -1.37
CA GLY A 23 -41.53 19.20 -1.15
C GLY A 23 -40.02 19.39 -1.41
N SER A 24 -39.25 18.34 -1.63
CA SER A 24 -37.84 18.43 -2.00
C SER A 24 -37.67 18.88 -3.44
N TYR A 25 -36.45 19.32 -3.79
CA TYR A 25 -36.10 19.80 -5.13
C TYR A 25 -35.15 18.83 -5.81
N GLU A 26 -35.31 18.66 -7.12
CA GLU A 26 -34.50 17.82 -8.00
C GLU A 26 -33.95 18.65 -9.15
N TYR A 27 -32.69 18.47 -9.47
CA TYR A 27 -32.03 18.94 -10.69
C TYR A 27 -31.57 17.73 -11.49
N LYS A 28 -31.97 17.66 -12.78
CA LYS A 28 -31.52 16.64 -13.74
C LYS A 28 -30.44 17.23 -14.63
N GLY A 29 -29.23 16.66 -14.61
CA GLY A 29 -28.12 17.13 -15.44
C GLY A 29 -28.44 17.05 -16.94
N ALA A 30 -27.92 18.01 -17.71
CA ALA A 30 -28.17 18.16 -19.13
C ALA A 30 -27.34 17.22 -20.04
N ASP A 31 -26.42 16.46 -19.47
CA ASP A 31 -25.42 15.66 -20.20
C ASP A 31 -25.93 14.29 -20.71
N GLY A 32 -27.26 14.05 -20.67
CA GLY A 32 -27.85 12.79 -21.11
C GLY A 32 -27.56 11.57 -20.21
N ARG A 33 -26.70 11.70 -19.22
CA ARG A 33 -26.45 10.69 -18.18
C ARG A 33 -27.43 10.95 -17.04
N ARG A 34 -28.07 9.91 -16.49
CA ARG A 34 -29.11 10.01 -15.45
C ARG A 34 -28.54 10.47 -14.11
N HIS A 35 -28.13 11.74 -14.01
CA HIS A 35 -27.62 12.31 -12.74
C HIS A 35 -28.65 13.30 -12.20
N SER A 36 -29.27 12.93 -11.09
CA SER A 36 -30.16 13.81 -10.35
C SER A 36 -29.50 14.24 -9.05
N VAL A 37 -29.57 15.56 -8.81
CA VAL A 37 -29.12 16.18 -7.54
C VAL A 37 -30.35 16.54 -6.75
N TYR A 38 -30.38 16.19 -5.46
CA TYR A 38 -31.52 16.43 -4.58
C TYR A 38 -31.15 17.38 -3.43
N ALA A 39 -32.11 18.24 -3.02
CA ALA A 39 -31.94 19.14 -1.90
C ALA A 39 -33.29 19.45 -1.23
N GLY A 40 -33.27 19.76 0.06
CA GLY A 40 -34.46 20.17 0.81
C GLY A 40 -34.91 21.59 0.48
N THR A 41 -34.01 22.44 -0.05
CA THR A 41 -34.31 23.83 -0.40
C THR A 41 -33.81 24.17 -1.81
N LEU A 42 -34.49 25.13 -2.47
CA LEU A 42 -34.08 25.57 -3.81
C LEU A 42 -32.71 26.25 -3.81
N LYS A 43 -32.32 26.91 -2.73
CA LYS A 43 -30.99 27.53 -2.59
C LYS A 43 -29.91 26.46 -2.56
N GLU A 44 -30.09 25.47 -1.71
CA GLU A 44 -29.18 24.32 -1.60
C GLU A 44 -29.08 23.53 -2.92
N LEU A 45 -30.20 23.35 -3.62
CA LEU A 45 -30.20 22.71 -4.93
C LEU A 45 -29.29 23.46 -5.93
N ARG A 46 -29.40 24.79 -5.96
CA ARG A 46 -28.61 25.61 -6.88
C ARG A 46 -27.13 25.64 -6.53
N GLU A 47 -26.78 25.60 -5.25
CA GLU A 47 -25.39 25.44 -4.83
C GLU A 47 -24.83 24.08 -5.24
N LYS A 48 -25.56 23.01 -4.98
CA LYS A 48 -25.21 21.65 -5.41
C LYS A 48 -25.14 21.53 -6.94
N ARG A 49 -26.07 22.16 -7.66
CA ARG A 49 -26.05 22.23 -9.15
C ARG A 49 -24.77 22.89 -9.66
N LYS A 50 -24.41 24.08 -9.13
CA LYS A 50 -23.20 24.80 -9.53
C LYS A 50 -21.94 23.97 -9.29
N GLN A 51 -21.90 23.27 -8.15
CA GLN A 51 -20.80 22.36 -7.86
C GLN A 51 -20.78 21.17 -8.83
N ALA A 52 -21.94 20.64 -9.17
CA ALA A 52 -22.12 19.57 -10.10
C ALA A 52 -21.65 19.95 -11.53
N GLU A 53 -22.09 21.09 -12.02
CA GLU A 53 -21.68 21.61 -13.34
C GLU A 53 -20.16 21.83 -13.38
N LYS A 54 -19.58 22.42 -12.33
CA LYS A 54 -18.14 22.60 -12.22
C LYS A 54 -17.37 21.26 -12.19
N ASN A 55 -17.92 20.22 -11.54
CA ASN A 55 -17.32 18.89 -11.52
C ASN A 55 -17.29 18.27 -12.93
N VAL A 56 -18.35 18.47 -13.73
CA VAL A 56 -18.41 17.99 -15.13
C VAL A 56 -17.38 18.72 -15.99
N GLU A 57 -17.26 20.05 -15.85
CA GLU A 57 -16.24 20.85 -16.54
C GLU A 57 -14.82 20.40 -16.19
N ASP A 58 -14.59 20.02 -14.93
CA ASP A 58 -13.30 19.51 -14.44
C ASP A 58 -13.09 18.01 -14.78
N GLY A 59 -13.99 17.35 -15.53
CA GLY A 59 -13.90 15.94 -15.93
C GLY A 59 -14.16 14.94 -14.79
N ILE A 60 -14.74 15.38 -13.67
CA ILE A 60 -15.06 14.50 -12.54
C ILE A 60 -16.36 13.74 -12.83
N LEU A 61 -16.26 12.42 -12.83
CA LEU A 61 -17.40 11.55 -13.09
C LEU A 61 -18.39 11.56 -11.93
N PHE A 62 -19.61 12.01 -12.19
CA PHE A 62 -20.71 12.00 -11.21
C PHE A 62 -21.11 10.62 -10.73
N VAL A 63 -20.78 9.58 -11.48
CA VAL A 63 -21.33 8.23 -11.34
C VAL A 63 -20.92 7.56 -10.01
N ASN A 64 -19.85 8.01 -9.35
CA ASN A 64 -19.29 7.28 -8.21
C ASN A 64 -18.96 8.16 -6.98
N GLN A 65 -19.83 9.10 -6.62
CA GLN A 65 -19.65 9.87 -5.36
C GLN A 65 -19.63 8.99 -4.09
N ASN A 66 -20.02 7.73 -4.20
CA ASN A 66 -20.06 6.77 -3.10
C ASN A 66 -18.92 5.75 -3.12
N ILE A 67 -17.99 5.83 -4.09
CA ILE A 67 -16.86 4.90 -4.16
C ILE A 67 -15.98 5.02 -2.91
N LEU A 68 -15.63 3.90 -2.32
CA LEU A 68 -14.79 3.85 -1.14
C LEU A 68 -13.30 3.82 -1.55
N LEU A 69 -12.43 4.22 -0.63
CA LEU A 69 -11.00 4.07 -0.84
C LEU A 69 -10.60 2.61 -1.10
N ASN A 70 -11.27 1.66 -0.45
CA ASN A 70 -11.06 0.22 -0.68
C ASN A 70 -11.32 -0.18 -2.13
N ASP A 71 -12.40 0.30 -2.73
CA ASP A 71 -12.77 -0.05 -4.11
C ASP A 71 -11.69 0.43 -5.10
N VAL A 72 -11.21 1.66 -4.92
CA VAL A 72 -10.15 2.22 -5.76
C VAL A 72 -8.80 1.52 -5.52
N PHE A 73 -8.51 1.16 -4.27
CA PHE A 73 -7.31 0.37 -3.96
C PHE A 73 -7.36 -1.00 -4.64
N ASP A 74 -8.50 -1.68 -4.60
CA ASP A 74 -8.64 -3.00 -5.20
C ASP A 74 -8.48 -2.94 -6.75
N ILE A 75 -8.98 -1.88 -7.39
CA ILE A 75 -8.73 -1.59 -8.81
C ILE A 75 -7.23 -1.36 -9.06
N TYR A 76 -6.60 -0.48 -8.28
CA TYR A 76 -5.16 -0.19 -8.38
C TYR A 76 -4.31 -1.45 -8.19
N PHE A 77 -4.62 -2.21 -7.15
CA PHE A 77 -3.82 -3.37 -6.76
C PHE A 77 -3.99 -4.56 -7.72
N SER A 78 -5.18 -4.75 -8.29
CA SER A 78 -5.42 -5.77 -9.33
C SER A 78 -4.60 -5.50 -10.60
N GLY A 79 -4.42 -4.24 -10.97
CA GLY A 79 -3.61 -3.83 -12.11
C GLY A 79 -2.08 -4.00 -11.94
N LYS A 80 -1.61 -4.28 -10.71
CA LYS A 80 -0.18 -4.50 -10.40
C LYS A 80 0.23 -5.96 -10.65
N THR A 81 0.33 -6.36 -11.92
CA THR A 81 0.64 -7.75 -12.32
C THR A 81 2.14 -8.07 -12.25
N GLU A 82 3.01 -7.06 -12.36
CA GLU A 82 4.47 -7.20 -12.40
C GLU A 82 5.13 -7.40 -11.03
N LEU A 83 4.37 -7.27 -9.93
CA LEU A 83 4.92 -7.42 -8.59
C LEU A 83 5.31 -8.86 -8.30
N LYS A 84 6.54 -9.05 -7.78
CA LYS A 84 6.92 -10.33 -7.18
C LYS A 84 5.93 -10.70 -6.08
N GLU A 85 5.60 -11.97 -5.98
CA GLU A 85 4.59 -12.46 -5.06
C GLU A 85 4.85 -12.08 -3.61
N SER A 86 6.12 -12.11 -3.17
CA SER A 86 6.49 -11.69 -1.82
C SER A 86 6.14 -10.22 -1.54
N THR A 87 6.32 -9.33 -2.53
CA THR A 87 5.96 -7.93 -2.43
C THR A 87 4.46 -7.76 -2.45
N ARG A 88 3.76 -8.46 -3.36
CA ARG A 88 2.30 -8.45 -3.47
C ARG A 88 1.63 -8.89 -2.16
N SER A 89 2.08 -10.00 -1.59
CA SER A 89 1.57 -10.52 -0.31
C SER A 89 1.80 -9.54 0.84
N ASN A 90 2.99 -8.92 0.92
CA ASN A 90 3.29 -7.93 1.96
C ASN A 90 2.43 -6.67 1.82
N TYR A 91 2.23 -6.18 0.60
CA TYR A 91 1.41 -5.00 0.33
C TYR A 91 -0.06 -5.26 0.69
N LYS A 92 -0.60 -6.43 0.27
CA LYS A 92 -1.95 -6.85 0.63
C LYS A 92 -2.11 -6.92 2.16
N TYR A 93 -1.19 -7.59 2.85
CA TYR A 93 -1.20 -7.69 4.31
C TYR A 93 -1.18 -6.31 4.99
N MET A 94 -0.31 -5.40 4.56
CA MET A 94 -0.20 -4.07 5.14
C MET A 94 -1.48 -3.26 4.95
N TYR A 95 -2.07 -3.32 3.76
CA TYR A 95 -3.32 -2.63 3.49
C TYR A 95 -4.50 -3.24 4.26
N ASP A 96 -4.69 -4.54 4.18
CA ASP A 96 -5.82 -5.23 4.81
C ASP A 96 -5.80 -5.08 6.33
N LYS A 97 -4.62 -5.20 6.95
CA LYS A 97 -4.49 -5.11 8.40
C LYS A 97 -4.67 -3.68 8.95
N PHE A 98 -4.13 -2.68 8.27
CA PHE A 98 -4.00 -1.34 8.85
C PHE A 98 -4.92 -0.29 8.21
N VAL A 99 -5.34 -0.49 6.95
CA VAL A 99 -6.11 0.51 6.20
C VAL A 99 -7.56 0.07 6.01
N ARG A 100 -7.78 -1.17 5.55
CA ARG A 100 -9.07 -1.65 5.01
C ARG A 100 -10.25 -1.43 5.93
N MET A 101 -10.14 -1.80 7.21
CA MET A 101 -11.28 -1.84 8.13
C MET A 101 -11.70 -0.48 8.69
N LYS A 102 -10.82 0.51 8.67
CA LYS A 102 -11.09 1.86 9.22
C LYS A 102 -11.02 2.92 8.12
N PHE A 103 -9.81 3.28 7.71
CA PHE A 103 -9.58 4.37 6.77
C PHE A 103 -10.10 4.04 5.37
N GLY A 104 -9.97 2.78 4.95
CA GLY A 104 -10.39 2.29 3.64
C GLY A 104 -11.91 2.33 3.40
N MET A 105 -12.72 2.36 4.46
CA MET A 105 -14.19 2.45 4.37
C MET A 105 -14.71 3.87 4.13
N ARG A 106 -13.82 4.86 4.09
CA ARG A 106 -14.22 6.24 3.81
C ARG A 106 -14.49 6.43 2.31
N LYS A 107 -15.47 7.26 1.99
CA LYS A 107 -15.70 7.72 0.61
C LYS A 107 -14.49 8.52 0.15
N ILE A 108 -13.90 8.13 -0.99
CA ILE A 108 -12.64 8.71 -1.45
C ILE A 108 -12.77 10.22 -1.72
N SER A 109 -13.94 10.67 -2.17
CA SER A 109 -14.26 12.09 -2.43
C SER A 109 -14.28 12.97 -1.18
N LEU A 110 -14.40 12.37 0.01
CA LEU A 110 -14.44 13.10 1.28
C LEU A 110 -13.09 13.12 2.00
N ILE A 111 -12.13 12.33 1.56
CA ILE A 111 -10.81 12.26 2.19
C ILE A 111 -10.00 13.51 1.88
N LYS A 112 -9.55 14.19 2.93
CA LYS A 112 -8.73 15.39 2.86
C LYS A 112 -7.30 15.09 3.30
N TYR A 113 -6.38 16.00 3.01
CA TYR A 113 -4.99 15.98 3.49
C TYR A 113 -4.92 15.78 5.02
N SER A 114 -5.75 16.53 5.78
CA SER A 114 -5.81 16.43 7.25
C SER A 114 -6.19 15.03 7.74
N ASP A 115 -7.12 14.36 7.06
CA ASP A 115 -7.57 13.01 7.43
C ASP A 115 -6.44 11.98 7.28
N ILE A 116 -5.65 12.10 6.20
CA ILE A 116 -4.51 11.20 5.98
C ILE A 116 -3.40 11.49 6.98
N ARG A 117 -3.15 12.76 7.30
CA ARG A 117 -2.17 13.18 8.31
C ARG A 117 -2.54 12.64 9.70
N GLU A 118 -3.80 12.77 10.09
CA GLU A 118 -4.33 12.20 11.32
C GLU A 118 -4.18 10.68 11.36
N PHE A 119 -4.52 10.01 10.27
CA PHE A 119 -4.35 8.58 10.14
C PHE A 119 -2.88 8.14 10.27
N TYR A 120 -1.93 8.87 9.68
CA TYR A 120 -0.51 8.56 9.82
C TYR A 120 -0.01 8.81 11.25
N ASN A 121 -0.46 9.89 11.89
CA ASN A 121 -0.14 10.14 13.29
C ASN A 121 -0.68 9.01 14.20
N TYR A 122 -1.88 8.51 13.94
CA TYR A 122 -2.42 7.33 14.61
C TYR A 122 -1.52 6.09 14.42
N LEU A 123 -1.08 5.81 13.20
CA LEU A 123 -0.18 4.68 12.94
C LEU A 123 1.14 4.80 13.71
N ILE A 124 1.69 6.01 13.82
CA ILE A 124 2.97 6.26 14.50
C ILE A 124 2.79 6.21 16.01
N ASN A 125 1.86 6.98 16.55
CA ASN A 125 1.76 7.24 17.98
C ASN A 125 1.06 6.07 18.71
N ASP A 126 -0.01 5.53 18.14
CA ASP A 126 -0.83 4.50 18.80
C ASP A 126 -0.36 3.08 18.43
N LEU A 127 0.10 2.87 17.18
CA LEU A 127 0.56 1.56 16.72
C LEU A 127 2.08 1.43 16.64
N SER A 128 2.84 2.44 17.09
CA SER A 128 4.31 2.46 17.11
C SER A 128 4.94 2.11 15.76
N PHE A 129 4.36 2.61 14.68
CA PHE A 129 4.87 2.36 13.33
C PHE A 129 6.25 2.96 13.14
N LYS A 130 7.18 2.12 12.70
CA LYS A 130 8.50 2.59 12.28
C LYS A 130 8.42 3.31 10.93
N PRO A 131 9.36 4.22 10.63
CA PRO A 131 9.41 4.98 9.39
C PRO A 131 9.20 4.14 8.13
N ASN A 132 9.92 3.03 8.01
CA ASN A 132 9.84 2.16 6.84
C ASN A 132 8.45 1.51 6.68
N SER A 133 7.76 1.20 7.79
CA SER A 133 6.40 0.63 7.75
C SER A 133 5.38 1.66 7.26
N LEU A 134 5.52 2.92 7.69
CA LEU A 134 4.68 3.99 7.20
C LEU A 134 4.95 4.31 5.72
N GLU A 135 6.22 4.24 5.28
CA GLU A 135 6.55 4.39 3.86
C GLU A 135 5.85 3.34 2.99
N ILE A 136 5.69 2.11 3.47
CA ILE A 136 4.92 1.08 2.75
C ILE A 136 3.46 1.52 2.63
N ILE A 137 2.81 1.94 3.72
CA ILE A 137 1.42 2.41 3.67
C ILE A 137 1.28 3.60 2.70
N HIS A 138 2.20 4.58 2.78
CA HIS A 138 2.19 5.71 1.86
C HIS A 138 2.35 5.28 0.39
N SER A 139 3.24 4.30 0.12
CA SER A 139 3.46 3.77 -1.23
C SER A 139 2.26 2.99 -1.79
N LEU A 140 1.29 2.63 -0.96
CA LEU A 140 0.01 2.05 -1.36
C LEU A 140 -1.06 3.13 -1.54
N LEU A 141 -1.18 4.06 -0.59
CA LEU A 141 -2.23 5.09 -0.61
C LEU A 141 -1.99 6.15 -1.67
N HIS A 142 -0.78 6.66 -1.80
CA HIS A 142 -0.47 7.72 -2.75
C HIS A 142 -0.77 7.35 -4.22
N PRO A 143 -0.35 6.19 -4.75
CA PRO A 143 -0.72 5.79 -6.10
C PRO A 143 -2.22 5.47 -6.24
N THR A 144 -2.89 4.98 -5.18
CA THR A 144 -4.34 4.77 -5.19
C THR A 144 -5.08 6.10 -5.38
N PHE A 145 -4.70 7.15 -4.65
CA PHE A 145 -5.25 8.49 -4.86
C PHE A 145 -4.86 9.07 -6.23
N THR A 146 -3.66 8.78 -6.73
CA THR A 146 -3.25 9.18 -8.08
C THR A 146 -4.14 8.53 -9.16
N LEU A 147 -4.48 7.24 -8.99
CA LEU A 147 -5.44 6.57 -9.86
C LEU A 147 -6.82 7.24 -9.74
N ALA A 148 -7.26 7.54 -8.53
CA ALA A 148 -8.54 8.21 -8.30
C ALA A 148 -8.64 9.58 -8.99
N VAL A 149 -7.53 10.31 -9.07
CA VAL A 149 -7.48 11.58 -9.84
C VAL A 149 -7.57 11.31 -11.34
N ARG A 150 -6.81 10.33 -11.86
CA ARG A 150 -6.80 9.97 -13.30
C ARG A 150 -8.16 9.47 -13.78
N ASP A 151 -8.85 8.71 -12.94
CA ASP A 151 -10.17 8.15 -13.24
C ASP A 151 -11.32 9.13 -12.91
N GLY A 152 -11.01 10.37 -12.48
CA GLY A 152 -11.99 11.42 -12.24
C GLY A 152 -12.85 11.23 -10.99
N TYR A 153 -12.42 10.46 -10.00
CA TYR A 153 -13.13 10.32 -8.73
C TYR A 153 -12.87 11.50 -7.78
N ILE A 154 -11.67 12.09 -7.84
CA ILE A 154 -11.24 13.24 -7.05
C ILE A 154 -10.42 14.21 -7.91
N ARG A 155 -10.37 15.49 -7.51
CA ARG A 155 -9.69 16.56 -8.27
C ARG A 155 -8.17 16.55 -8.11
N CYS A 156 -7.71 16.30 -6.91
CA CYS A 156 -6.29 16.30 -6.56
C CYS A 156 -5.99 15.18 -5.59
N ASN A 157 -4.73 14.78 -5.56
CA ASN A 157 -4.29 13.73 -4.66
C ASN A 157 -4.12 14.30 -3.24
N PRO A 158 -4.96 13.90 -2.24
CA PRO A 158 -4.88 14.46 -0.90
C PRO A 158 -3.63 14.02 -0.11
N SER A 159 -2.82 13.11 -0.64
CA SER A 159 -1.58 12.64 -0.02
C SER A 159 -0.32 13.36 -0.52
N ASP A 160 -0.46 14.32 -1.46
CA ASP A 160 0.67 15.07 -1.99
C ASP A 160 1.38 15.87 -0.90
N GLY A 161 2.72 15.80 -0.87
CA GLY A 161 3.56 16.49 0.10
C GLY A 161 3.61 15.85 1.50
N LEU A 162 2.66 15.01 1.85
CA LEU A 162 2.48 14.49 3.21
C LEU A 162 3.69 13.69 3.74
N LYS A 163 4.36 12.92 2.87
CA LYS A 163 5.56 12.17 3.24
C LYS A 163 6.68 13.08 3.77
N GLY A 164 6.86 14.24 3.14
CA GLY A 164 7.85 15.23 3.57
C GLY A 164 7.52 15.83 4.93
N ASP A 165 6.25 16.16 5.14
CA ASP A 165 5.78 16.79 6.38
C ASP A 165 5.86 15.85 7.58
N ILE A 166 5.50 14.58 7.39
CA ILE A 166 5.61 13.56 8.43
C ILE A 166 7.07 13.30 8.79
N LYS A 167 7.97 13.23 7.82
CA LYS A 167 9.41 13.07 8.09
C LYS A 167 9.99 14.21 8.94
N LYS A 168 9.54 15.44 8.70
CA LYS A 168 9.97 16.61 9.47
C LYS A 168 9.39 16.61 10.88
N SER A 169 8.09 16.27 11.03
CA SER A 169 7.40 16.39 12.33
C SER A 169 7.79 15.32 13.35
N HIS A 170 8.27 14.16 12.92
CA HIS A 170 8.59 13.03 13.80
C HIS A 170 10.10 12.77 13.97
N CYS A 171 11.00 13.72 13.63
CA CYS A 171 12.44 13.57 13.78
C CYS A 171 12.95 12.20 13.36
N TRP A 172 12.66 11.82 12.14
CA TRP A 172 12.87 10.45 11.65
C TRP A 172 14.34 10.08 11.59
N GLU A 173 14.82 9.43 12.62
CA GLU A 173 16.15 8.85 12.65
C GLU A 173 16.21 7.63 11.72
N LYS A 174 17.21 7.63 10.86
CA LYS A 174 17.52 6.42 10.09
C LYS A 174 18.09 5.39 11.06
N PRO A 175 17.55 4.14 11.08
CA PRO A 175 18.16 3.11 11.92
C PRO A 175 19.61 2.93 11.52
N GLN A 176 20.50 3.16 12.46
CA GLN A 176 21.92 2.85 12.27
C GLN A 176 22.07 1.33 12.17
N ARG A 177 22.61 0.89 11.06
CA ARG A 177 22.99 -0.51 10.85
C ARG A 177 24.49 -0.58 10.83
N HIS A 178 25.06 -1.40 11.70
CA HIS A 178 26.48 -1.72 11.70
C HIS A 178 26.67 -3.22 11.48
N ALA A 179 27.79 -3.59 10.90
CA ALA A 179 28.23 -4.97 10.86
C ALA A 179 28.76 -5.38 12.23
N LEU A 180 28.76 -6.66 12.52
CA LEU A 180 29.43 -7.17 13.71
C LEU A 180 30.92 -6.85 13.62
N THR A 181 31.51 -6.40 14.71
CA THR A 181 32.96 -6.35 14.87
C THR A 181 33.51 -7.77 15.04
N GLU A 182 34.80 -7.97 14.82
CA GLU A 182 35.45 -9.27 15.03
C GLU A 182 35.24 -9.80 16.46
N ALA A 183 35.30 -8.93 17.46
CA ALA A 183 35.08 -9.29 18.86
C ALA A 183 33.63 -9.73 19.11
N GLU A 184 32.66 -9.02 18.54
CA GLU A 184 31.24 -9.38 18.64
C GLU A 184 30.94 -10.70 17.91
N GLN A 185 31.55 -10.92 16.74
CA GLN A 185 31.43 -12.19 16.01
C GLN A 185 32.02 -13.35 16.82
N ALA A 186 33.21 -13.18 17.38
CA ALA A 186 33.85 -14.20 18.22
C ALA A 186 33.00 -14.54 19.45
N ALA A 187 32.50 -13.52 20.16
CA ALA A 187 31.63 -13.69 21.30
C ALA A 187 30.31 -14.42 20.91
N PHE A 188 29.71 -14.09 19.78
CA PHE A 188 28.52 -14.75 19.25
C PHE A 188 28.79 -16.24 18.96
N VAL A 189 29.86 -16.54 18.24
CA VAL A 189 30.26 -17.93 17.88
C VAL A 189 30.50 -18.73 19.17
N GLN A 190 31.25 -18.18 20.13
CA GLN A 190 31.50 -18.82 21.41
C GLN A 190 30.19 -19.10 22.18
N PHE A 191 29.28 -18.12 22.26
CA PHE A 191 27.99 -18.29 22.91
C PHE A 191 27.17 -19.40 22.27
N VAL A 192 27.04 -19.41 20.94
CA VAL A 192 26.25 -20.42 20.24
C VAL A 192 26.87 -21.81 20.39
N SER A 193 28.18 -21.96 20.22
CA SER A 193 28.89 -23.25 20.29
C SER A 193 28.80 -23.90 21.69
N THR A 194 28.79 -23.10 22.75
CA THR A 194 28.73 -23.58 24.12
C THR A 194 27.31 -23.73 24.69
N SER A 195 26.32 -23.18 24.00
CA SER A 195 24.93 -23.22 24.45
C SER A 195 24.28 -24.60 24.27
N PRO A 196 23.74 -25.21 25.30
CA PRO A 196 23.01 -26.49 25.17
C PRO A 196 21.72 -26.35 24.32
N ILE A 197 21.21 -25.13 24.18
CA ILE A 197 19.98 -24.85 23.41
C ILE A 197 20.29 -24.52 21.96
N TYR A 198 21.36 -23.76 21.69
CA TYR A 198 21.61 -23.15 20.37
C TYR A 198 22.75 -23.82 19.58
N SER A 199 23.54 -24.73 20.19
CA SER A 199 24.69 -25.33 19.55
C SER A 199 24.35 -26.08 18.24
N HIS A 200 23.17 -26.66 18.13
CA HIS A 200 22.70 -27.32 16.90
C HIS A 200 22.50 -26.38 15.70
N TRP A 201 22.43 -25.06 15.92
CA TRP A 201 22.38 -24.05 14.88
C TRP A 201 23.78 -23.62 14.40
N MET A 202 24.84 -24.10 15.01
CA MET A 202 26.20 -23.69 14.71
C MET A 202 26.55 -23.85 13.22
N PRO A 203 26.23 -24.98 12.53
CA PRO A 203 26.50 -25.10 11.08
C PRO A 203 25.82 -24.01 10.26
N LEU A 204 24.58 -23.65 10.58
CA LEU A 204 23.86 -22.59 9.89
C LEU A 204 24.55 -21.23 10.05
N PHE A 205 24.96 -20.91 11.28
CA PHE A 205 25.64 -19.61 11.54
C PHE A 205 27.03 -19.56 10.95
N THR A 206 27.79 -20.66 10.97
CA THR A 206 29.08 -20.76 10.31
C THR A 206 28.93 -20.52 8.80
N PHE A 207 27.95 -21.15 8.19
CA PHE A 207 27.65 -20.94 6.77
C PHE A 207 27.30 -19.48 6.47
N LEU A 208 26.39 -18.87 7.25
CA LEU A 208 25.96 -17.48 7.06
C LEU A 208 27.11 -16.48 7.22
N LEU A 209 27.97 -16.67 8.24
CA LEU A 209 29.11 -15.80 8.51
C LEU A 209 30.20 -15.96 7.46
N GLY A 210 30.50 -17.21 7.04
CA GLY A 210 31.55 -17.48 6.07
C GLY A 210 31.18 -17.14 4.62
N THR A 211 29.88 -17.13 4.28
CA THR A 211 29.44 -16.88 2.89
C THR A 211 28.77 -15.55 2.65
N GLY A 212 28.26 -14.91 3.71
CA GLY A 212 27.41 -13.70 3.58
C GLY A 212 26.09 -13.94 2.84
N CYS A 213 25.65 -15.19 2.72
CA CYS A 213 24.39 -15.54 2.07
C CYS A 213 23.19 -15.07 2.89
N ARG A 214 22.08 -14.76 2.20
CA ARG A 214 20.82 -14.46 2.90
C ARG A 214 20.21 -15.75 3.42
N ILE A 215 19.49 -15.67 4.54
CA ILE A 215 18.85 -16.85 5.16
C ILE A 215 18.01 -17.68 4.17
N GLY A 216 17.26 -17.03 3.28
CA GLY A 216 16.46 -17.75 2.28
C GLY A 216 17.28 -18.38 1.16
N GLU A 217 18.46 -17.86 0.83
CA GLU A 217 19.43 -18.46 -0.08
C GLU A 217 20.04 -19.71 0.59
N THR A 218 20.43 -19.58 1.85
CA THR A 218 21.01 -20.67 2.65
C THR A 218 20.05 -21.85 2.82
N ILE A 219 18.80 -21.58 3.25
CA ILE A 219 17.78 -22.64 3.43
C ILE A 219 17.40 -23.29 2.10
N GLY A 220 17.52 -22.55 0.99
CA GLY A 220 17.24 -23.05 -0.35
C GLY A 220 18.36 -23.87 -0.98
N LEU A 221 19.56 -23.84 -0.42
CA LEU A 221 20.75 -24.49 -1.00
C LEU A 221 20.56 -26.00 -1.15
N ARG A 222 21.04 -26.53 -2.26
CA ARG A 222 21.01 -27.95 -2.58
C ARG A 222 22.43 -28.47 -2.71
N TRP A 223 22.64 -29.76 -2.50
CA TRP A 223 23.94 -30.36 -2.69
C TRP A 223 24.50 -30.15 -4.10
N ASN A 224 23.65 -30.12 -5.12
CA ASN A 224 24.05 -29.84 -6.50
C ASN A 224 24.49 -28.39 -6.75
N ASP A 225 24.26 -27.49 -5.82
CA ASP A 225 24.69 -26.10 -5.88
C ASP A 225 26.09 -25.93 -5.24
N CYS A 226 26.66 -26.98 -4.64
CA CYS A 226 27.95 -27.00 -3.98
C CYS A 226 28.97 -27.78 -4.84
N ASP A 227 29.99 -27.10 -5.30
CA ASP A 227 31.16 -27.69 -5.98
C ASP A 227 32.29 -27.84 -4.98
N PHE A 228 32.47 -29.06 -4.46
CA PHE A 228 33.51 -29.37 -3.48
C PHE A 228 34.89 -29.54 -4.13
N GLU A 229 34.97 -29.72 -5.45
CA GLU A 229 36.26 -29.81 -6.16
C GLU A 229 36.88 -28.43 -6.32
N ASN A 230 36.07 -27.45 -6.72
CA ASN A 230 36.50 -26.07 -6.93
C ASN A 230 36.31 -25.19 -5.69
N ASN A 231 35.72 -25.69 -4.62
CA ASN A 231 35.33 -24.92 -3.41
C ASN A 231 34.44 -23.72 -3.74
N GLU A 232 33.36 -23.96 -4.49
CA GLU A 232 32.42 -22.96 -4.93
C GLU A 232 30.98 -23.30 -4.56
N ILE A 233 30.19 -22.28 -4.30
CA ILE A 233 28.74 -22.40 -4.01
C ILE A 233 27.98 -21.52 -4.99
N PHE A 234 27.06 -22.11 -5.73
CA PHE A 234 26.23 -21.43 -6.73
C PHE A 234 24.93 -20.94 -6.08
N ILE A 235 24.78 -19.64 -5.92
CA ILE A 235 23.56 -19.03 -5.41
C ILE A 235 22.69 -18.62 -6.59
N ASN A 236 21.63 -19.40 -6.85
CA ASN A 236 20.75 -19.23 -8.03
C ASN A 236 19.25 -19.20 -7.67
N HIS A 237 18.90 -19.44 -6.42
CA HIS A 237 17.52 -19.40 -5.94
C HIS A 237 17.43 -18.97 -4.47
N ASN A 238 16.20 -18.76 -4.02
CA ASN A 238 15.90 -18.36 -2.67
C ASN A 238 14.62 -19.04 -2.21
N VAL A 239 14.56 -19.46 -0.96
CA VAL A 239 13.36 -20.03 -0.35
C VAL A 239 12.66 -18.96 0.48
N ILE A 240 11.35 -18.89 0.34
CA ILE A 240 10.47 -18.08 1.19
C ILE A 240 9.45 -18.98 1.88
N TYR A 241 9.12 -18.65 3.13
CA TYR A 241 8.02 -19.26 3.88
C TYR A 241 6.88 -18.25 3.97
N ARG A 242 5.75 -18.54 3.31
CA ARG A 242 4.64 -17.59 3.16
C ARG A 242 3.30 -18.28 3.22
N PHE A 243 2.33 -17.56 3.79
CA PHE A 243 0.92 -17.92 3.75
C PHE A 243 0.31 -17.53 2.40
N ARG A 244 -0.54 -18.41 1.87
CA ARG A 244 -1.48 -18.12 0.76
C ARG A 244 -2.87 -18.61 1.12
N ASP A 245 -3.89 -17.89 0.67
CA ASP A 245 -5.28 -18.17 0.99
C ASP A 245 -5.73 -19.58 0.54
N TYR A 246 -5.13 -20.13 -0.52
CA TYR A 246 -5.52 -21.42 -1.11
C TYR A 246 -4.69 -22.63 -0.64
N ASP A 247 -3.52 -22.45 -0.05
CA ASP A 247 -2.65 -23.56 0.35
C ASP A 247 -1.91 -23.36 1.71
N GLY A 248 -2.20 -22.28 2.42
CA GLY A 248 -1.66 -22.00 3.76
C GLY A 248 -0.19 -21.63 3.78
N TRP A 249 0.47 -21.89 4.91
CA TRP A 249 1.89 -21.66 5.10
C TRP A 249 2.73 -22.73 4.42
N ARG A 250 3.58 -22.33 3.44
CA ARG A 250 4.47 -23.25 2.73
C ARG A 250 5.81 -22.62 2.37
N PHE A 251 6.82 -23.45 2.28
CA PHE A 251 8.08 -23.10 1.64
C PHE A 251 7.92 -23.08 0.12
N ARG A 252 8.52 -22.08 -0.51
CA ARG A 252 8.51 -21.92 -1.97
C ARG A 252 9.86 -21.47 -2.47
N LEU A 253 10.31 -22.08 -3.54
CA LEU A 253 11.46 -21.63 -4.29
C LEU A 253 11.10 -20.39 -5.11
N THR A 254 11.98 -19.43 -5.10
CA THR A 254 11.87 -18.19 -5.89
C THR A 254 13.22 -17.87 -6.51
N THR A 255 13.20 -17.12 -7.61
CA THR A 255 14.43 -16.58 -8.20
C THR A 255 15.00 -15.46 -7.34
N PRO A 256 16.31 -15.21 -7.39
CA PRO A 256 16.92 -14.05 -6.76
C PRO A 256 16.23 -12.73 -7.17
N LYS A 257 16.36 -11.70 -6.33
CA LYS A 257 15.68 -10.43 -6.56
C LYS A 257 16.17 -9.69 -7.80
N THR A 258 17.43 -9.87 -8.16
CA THR A 258 18.11 -9.24 -9.29
C THR A 258 19.00 -10.26 -9.98
N ASN A 259 19.42 -10.00 -11.23
CA ASN A 259 20.37 -10.85 -11.93
C ASN A 259 21.70 -10.99 -11.18
N ALA A 260 22.18 -9.94 -10.52
CA ALA A 260 23.35 -9.98 -9.64
C ALA A 260 23.14 -10.83 -8.35
N GLY A 261 21.91 -11.30 -8.11
CA GLY A 261 21.63 -12.28 -7.07
C GLY A 261 22.08 -13.69 -7.43
N ASN A 262 22.20 -13.98 -8.73
CA ASN A 262 22.88 -15.18 -9.22
C ASN A 262 24.38 -14.94 -9.15
N ARG A 263 25.06 -15.65 -8.26
CA ARG A 263 26.49 -15.47 -8.02
C ARG A 263 27.12 -16.76 -7.53
N VAL A 264 28.43 -16.83 -7.71
CA VAL A 264 29.26 -17.84 -7.10
C VAL A 264 29.90 -17.25 -5.84
N VAL A 265 29.92 -18.01 -4.78
CA VAL A 265 30.53 -17.66 -3.50
C VAL A 265 31.59 -18.70 -3.18
N PRO A 266 32.82 -18.30 -2.76
CA PRO A 266 33.84 -19.26 -2.36
C PRO A 266 33.42 -20.04 -1.12
N MET A 267 33.73 -21.32 -1.08
CA MET A 267 33.51 -22.20 0.06
C MET A 267 34.78 -22.17 0.92
N LEU A 268 34.74 -21.45 2.03
CA LEU A 268 35.82 -21.40 3.00
C LEU A 268 35.97 -22.77 3.70
N SER A 269 37.13 -23.04 4.28
CA SER A 269 37.42 -24.29 5.02
C SER A 269 36.36 -24.58 6.08
N GLU A 270 36.03 -23.57 6.89
CA GLU A 270 35.06 -23.65 7.98
C GLU A 270 33.60 -23.90 7.48
N VAL A 271 33.33 -23.59 6.24
CA VAL A 271 32.02 -23.83 5.61
C VAL A 271 31.94 -25.22 4.99
N ARG A 272 33.10 -25.77 4.58
CA ARG A 272 33.23 -27.09 3.96
C ARG A 272 33.10 -28.23 4.96
N GLU A 273 33.62 -28.07 6.20
CA GLU A 273 33.52 -29.00 7.32
C GLU A 273 32.07 -29.13 7.86
#